data_2f8f7105a52480153e3a4d41122219b5
#
_entry.id   2f8f7105a52480153e3a4d41122219b5
#
_cell.length_a   1.000
_cell.length_b   1.000
_cell.length_c   1.000
_cell.angle_alpha   90.00
_cell.angle_beta   90.00
_cell.angle_gamma   90.00
#
_symmetry.space_group_name_H-M   'P 1'
#
loop_
_entity.id
_entity.type
_entity.pdbx_description
1 polymer ?
#
loop_
_entity_poly.entity_id
_entity_poly.type
_entity_poly.pdbx_seq_one_letter_code
_entity_poly.pdbx_strand_id
1 'polypeptide(L)'
;MLQFSPVFGASYFELADFNNDGFPDIVLTNGDNWDYSRTNKNYHGVRIYLNDGKYNFQEQWFFPLYGTAKAIVRDFDNDGDPDIAAIAFYDILEKPSNGFVYFSNEGNFHFKPSSLPNAALGKWLTMEAGDFDHDGDIDIVLGSYFHNIEEMRSLIAVTNTSSFPQLLVLTNTTVR
;
A
#
# COMPACT_ATOMS: atom_id res chain seq x y z
N MET A 1 9.15 18.35 -14.41
CA MET A 1 8.16 18.51 -13.30
C MET A 1 7.06 17.48 -13.51
N LEU A 2 6.79 16.61 -12.54
CA LEU A 2 5.64 15.70 -12.58
C LEU A 2 4.37 16.48 -12.21
N GLN A 3 3.37 16.45 -13.09
CA GLN A 3 2.11 17.16 -12.88
C GLN A 3 0.95 16.28 -13.32
N PHE A 4 -0.05 16.15 -12.46
CA PHE A 4 -1.32 15.47 -12.71
C PHE A 4 -2.47 16.34 -12.21
N SER A 5 -3.71 15.93 -12.46
CA SER A 5 -4.87 16.71 -12.00
C SER A 5 -4.80 16.97 -10.48
N PRO A 6 -5.00 18.20 -10.01
CA PRO A 6 -4.95 18.51 -8.57
C PRO A 6 -5.86 17.69 -7.69
N VAL A 7 -6.99 17.19 -8.25
CA VAL A 7 -7.93 16.33 -7.51
C VAL A 7 -7.39 14.92 -7.23
N PHE A 8 -6.30 14.52 -7.87
CA PHE A 8 -5.70 13.22 -7.60
C PHE A 8 -5.02 13.19 -6.24
N GLY A 9 -4.45 14.31 -5.81
CA GLY A 9 -3.67 14.41 -4.59
C GLY A 9 -2.40 13.55 -4.64
N ALA A 10 -1.62 13.60 -3.58
CA ALA A 10 -0.50 12.71 -3.31
C ALA A 10 -0.51 12.44 -1.81
N SER A 11 -0.88 11.25 -1.40
CA SER A 11 -0.93 10.87 0.01
C SER A 11 0.44 10.47 0.55
N TYR A 12 1.23 9.78 -0.27
CA TYR A 12 2.58 9.34 0.06
C TYR A 12 3.40 9.09 -1.20
N PHE A 13 4.72 9.11 -1.08
CA PHE A 13 5.62 8.62 -2.12
C PHE A 13 6.88 7.99 -1.51
N GLU A 14 7.48 7.08 -2.25
CA GLU A 14 8.77 6.47 -1.95
C GLU A 14 9.62 6.39 -3.22
N LEU A 15 10.93 6.29 -3.05
CA LEU A 15 11.88 6.21 -4.15
C LEU A 15 12.50 4.82 -4.22
N ALA A 16 12.51 4.22 -5.40
CA ALA A 16 13.18 2.95 -5.68
C ALA A 16 13.59 2.90 -7.14
N ASP A 17 14.64 2.17 -7.46
CA ASP A 17 15.06 1.92 -8.84
C ASP A 17 14.39 0.62 -9.32
N PHE A 18 13.28 0.74 -10.07
CA PHE A 18 12.50 -0.41 -10.53
C PHE A 18 13.00 -1.05 -11.82
N ASN A 19 13.80 -0.33 -12.59
CA ASN A 19 14.29 -0.79 -13.88
C ASN A 19 15.80 -1.07 -13.89
N ASN A 20 16.47 -0.90 -12.74
CA ASN A 20 17.89 -1.10 -12.53
C ASN A 20 18.77 -0.22 -13.45
N ASP A 21 18.31 1.02 -13.75
CA ASP A 21 19.06 1.96 -14.59
C ASP A 21 19.94 2.92 -13.76
N GLY A 22 19.88 2.85 -12.43
CA GLY A 22 20.64 3.65 -11.49
C GLY A 22 20.00 4.99 -11.14
N PHE A 23 18.81 5.29 -11.68
CA PHE A 23 18.07 6.50 -11.33
C PHE A 23 16.85 6.14 -10.46
N PRO A 24 16.63 6.84 -9.33
CA PRO A 24 15.48 6.54 -8.50
C PRO A 24 14.18 6.93 -9.21
N ASP A 25 13.26 5.98 -9.26
CA ASP A 25 11.89 6.13 -9.72
C ASP A 25 10.99 6.55 -8.56
N ILE A 26 9.74 6.94 -8.85
CA ILE A 26 8.77 7.35 -7.84
C ILE A 26 7.64 6.33 -7.78
N VAL A 27 7.41 5.74 -6.60
CA VAL A 27 6.13 5.11 -6.25
C VAL A 27 5.28 6.16 -5.57
N LEU A 28 4.10 6.41 -6.13
CA LEU A 28 3.19 7.44 -5.63
C LEU A 28 1.85 6.81 -5.26
N THR A 29 1.31 7.20 -4.11
CA THR A 29 -0.07 6.87 -3.75
C THR A 29 -0.98 8.09 -3.92
N ASN A 30 -2.15 7.85 -4.49
CA ASN A 30 -3.23 8.81 -4.61
C ASN A 30 -4.43 8.27 -3.84
N GLY A 31 -4.81 8.91 -2.75
CA GLY A 31 -5.90 8.42 -1.93
C GLY A 31 -6.32 9.46 -0.90
N ASP A 32 -7.13 10.44 -1.33
CA ASP A 32 -7.71 11.42 -0.43
C ASP A 32 -9.10 10.94 0.01
N ASN A 33 -9.24 10.61 1.30
CA ASN A 33 -10.52 10.26 1.92
C ASN A 33 -10.97 11.27 2.99
N TRP A 34 -10.29 12.41 3.05
CA TRP A 34 -10.64 13.47 4.00
C TRP A 34 -11.89 14.25 3.61
N ASP A 35 -12.34 14.11 2.37
CA ASP A 35 -13.53 14.81 1.84
C ASP A 35 -14.85 14.19 2.30
N TYR A 36 -14.83 13.20 3.18
CA TYR A 36 -16.01 12.46 3.68
C TYR A 36 -16.88 11.83 2.58
N SER A 37 -16.44 11.88 1.32
CA SER A 37 -17.18 11.22 0.25
C SER A 37 -16.84 9.74 0.22
N ARG A 38 -17.86 8.88 0.32
CA ARG A 38 -17.73 7.44 0.17
C ARG A 38 -17.69 7.00 -1.31
N THR A 39 -17.49 7.96 -2.21
CA THR A 39 -17.46 7.67 -3.64
C THR A 39 -16.09 7.14 -4.03
N ASN A 40 -16.09 5.98 -4.67
CA ASN A 40 -14.88 5.41 -5.25
C ASN A 40 -14.35 6.34 -6.35
N LYS A 41 -13.08 6.74 -6.22
CA LYS A 41 -12.43 7.63 -7.18
C LYS A 41 -11.47 6.80 -8.04
N ASN A 42 -11.74 6.69 -9.33
CA ASN A 42 -10.98 5.82 -10.24
C ASN A 42 -9.50 6.20 -10.40
N TYR A 43 -9.09 7.37 -9.92
CA TYR A 43 -7.71 7.82 -9.91
C TYR A 43 -6.97 7.49 -8.61
N HIS A 44 -7.67 6.99 -7.57
CA HIS A 44 -7.03 6.49 -6.36
C HIS A 44 -6.27 5.19 -6.66
N GLY A 45 -5.08 5.08 -6.13
CA GLY A 45 -4.26 3.88 -6.29
C GLY A 45 -2.78 4.10 -6.07
N VAL A 46 -2.02 3.11 -6.49
CA VAL A 46 -0.56 3.11 -6.50
C VAL A 46 -0.07 3.29 -7.93
N ARG A 47 0.92 4.17 -8.13
CA ARG A 47 1.53 4.47 -9.42
C ARG A 47 3.03 4.35 -9.35
N ILE A 48 3.64 3.91 -10.45
CA ILE A 48 5.09 3.97 -10.64
C ILE A 48 5.36 4.93 -11.78
N TYR A 49 6.25 5.89 -11.53
CA TYR A 49 6.77 6.82 -12.53
C TYR A 49 8.26 6.59 -12.70
N LEU A 50 8.67 6.18 -13.89
CA LEU A 50 10.08 6.01 -14.23
C LEU A 50 10.76 7.35 -14.48
N ASN A 51 11.99 7.48 -14.00
CA ASN A 51 12.87 8.64 -14.12
C ASN A 51 13.92 8.39 -15.20
N ASP A 52 14.02 9.26 -16.18
CA ASP A 52 15.03 9.16 -17.25
C ASP A 52 16.41 9.74 -16.86
N GLY A 53 16.64 10.01 -15.56
CA GLY A 53 17.86 10.66 -15.08
C GLY A 53 17.98 12.14 -15.38
N LYS A 54 17.00 12.75 -16.06
CA LYS A 54 16.94 14.19 -16.43
C LYS A 54 15.72 14.88 -15.81
N TYR A 55 15.15 14.26 -14.75
CA TYR A 55 13.94 14.72 -14.07
C TYR A 55 12.67 14.71 -14.94
N ASN A 56 12.64 13.90 -16.01
CA ASN A 56 11.40 13.59 -16.69
C ASN A 56 10.87 12.27 -16.14
N PHE A 57 9.59 12.27 -15.81
CA PHE A 57 8.92 11.13 -15.20
C PHE A 57 7.79 10.66 -16.10
N GLN A 58 7.76 9.36 -16.38
CA GLN A 58 6.72 8.73 -17.19
C GLN A 58 5.98 7.68 -16.36
N GLU A 59 4.63 7.76 -16.32
CA GLU A 59 3.83 6.72 -15.69
C GLU A 59 4.03 5.38 -16.42
N GLN A 60 4.52 4.40 -15.69
CA GLN A 60 4.80 3.05 -16.20
C GLN A 60 3.75 2.05 -15.75
N TRP A 61 3.21 2.23 -14.54
CA TRP A 61 2.26 1.30 -13.95
C TRP A 61 1.26 2.01 -13.05
N PHE A 62 0.03 1.50 -13.02
CA PHE A 62 -1.04 1.96 -12.16
C PHE A 62 -1.90 0.80 -11.68
N PHE A 63 -2.15 0.74 -10.38
CA PHE A 63 -3.12 -0.17 -9.80
C PHE A 63 -4.19 0.62 -9.03
N PRO A 64 -5.49 0.47 -9.39
CA PRO A 64 -6.57 1.15 -8.69
C PRO A 64 -6.77 0.55 -7.29
N LEU A 65 -6.62 1.37 -6.26
CA LEU A 65 -6.84 1.00 -4.86
C LEU A 65 -7.44 2.21 -4.14
N TYR A 66 -8.70 2.11 -3.79
CA TYR A 66 -9.44 3.25 -3.24
C TYR A 66 -8.93 3.62 -1.85
N GLY A 67 -8.66 4.91 -1.65
CA GLY A 67 -8.19 5.42 -0.38
C GLY A 67 -6.77 5.03 -0.01
N THR A 68 -5.93 4.75 -1.00
CA THR A 68 -4.53 4.39 -0.77
C THR A 68 -3.81 5.47 0.02
N ALA A 69 -3.34 5.12 1.21
CA ALA A 69 -2.71 6.05 2.13
C ALA A 69 -1.19 6.04 2.05
N LYS A 70 -0.59 4.86 1.97
CA LYS A 70 0.87 4.67 1.92
C LYS A 70 1.21 3.43 1.11
N ALA A 71 2.37 3.46 0.44
CA ALA A 71 3.03 2.30 -0.15
C ALA A 71 4.50 2.29 0.28
N ILE A 72 5.05 1.10 0.52
CA ILE A 72 6.46 0.87 0.85
C ILE A 72 7.04 -0.08 -0.19
N VAL A 73 8.29 0.16 -0.58
CA VAL A 73 8.99 -0.62 -1.57
C VAL A 73 10.17 -1.33 -0.93
N ARG A 74 10.17 -2.65 -0.95
CA ARG A 74 11.28 -3.51 -0.51
C ARG A 74 11.29 -4.78 -1.37
N ASP A 75 12.41 -5.45 -1.42
CA ASP A 75 12.50 -6.83 -1.87
C ASP A 75 12.05 -7.72 -0.70
N PHE A 76 10.73 -8.05 -0.66
CA PHE A 76 10.15 -8.79 0.46
C PHE A 76 10.34 -10.31 0.31
N ASP A 77 10.46 -10.82 -0.91
CA ASP A 77 10.61 -12.25 -1.17
C ASP A 77 12.05 -12.66 -1.50
N ASN A 78 12.97 -11.70 -1.44
CA ASN A 78 14.41 -11.90 -1.65
C ASN A 78 14.76 -12.44 -3.06
N ASP A 79 13.98 -12.07 -4.07
CA ASP A 79 14.23 -12.46 -5.47
C ASP A 79 15.10 -11.44 -6.23
N GLY A 80 15.35 -10.28 -5.64
CA GLY A 80 16.17 -9.19 -6.17
C GLY A 80 15.38 -8.09 -6.88
N ASP A 81 14.08 -8.25 -7.07
CA ASP A 81 13.21 -7.25 -7.66
C ASP A 81 12.44 -6.46 -6.55
N PRO A 82 12.20 -5.17 -6.71
CA PRO A 82 11.48 -4.40 -5.71
C PRO A 82 9.98 -4.68 -5.75
N ASP A 83 9.44 -5.19 -4.63
CA ASP A 83 8.01 -5.39 -4.39
C ASP A 83 7.35 -4.16 -3.80
N ILE A 84 6.01 -4.15 -3.72
CA ILE A 84 5.24 -3.07 -3.11
C ILE A 84 4.27 -3.62 -2.07
N ALA A 85 4.32 -3.06 -0.86
CA ALA A 85 3.25 -3.20 0.12
C ALA A 85 2.46 -1.89 0.20
N ALA A 86 1.13 -1.95 0.11
CA ALA A 86 0.28 -0.76 0.14
C ALA A 86 -0.86 -0.89 1.13
N ILE A 87 -1.19 0.21 1.81
CA ILE A 87 -2.36 0.31 2.68
C ILE A 87 -3.38 1.30 2.11
N ALA A 88 -4.65 0.95 2.29
CA ALA A 88 -5.77 1.79 1.94
C ALA A 88 -6.64 2.03 3.19
N PHE A 89 -6.81 3.30 3.55
CA PHE A 89 -7.59 3.68 4.72
C PHE A 89 -9.09 3.64 4.46
N TYR A 90 -9.50 3.69 3.19
CA TYR A 90 -10.90 3.68 2.82
C TYR A 90 -11.44 2.26 2.67
N ASP A 91 -12.45 1.94 3.51
CA ASP A 91 -13.14 0.67 3.45
C ASP A 91 -14.16 0.62 2.32
N ILE A 92 -13.93 -0.25 1.40
CA ILE A 92 -15.07 -0.94 0.83
C ILE A 92 -15.40 -2.05 1.83
N LEU A 93 -16.42 -1.85 2.66
CA LEU A 93 -16.85 -2.82 3.68
C LEU A 93 -17.11 -4.21 3.08
N GLU A 94 -17.37 -4.28 1.78
CA GLU A 94 -17.53 -5.52 1.00
C GLU A 94 -16.22 -6.28 0.80
N LYS A 95 -15.07 -5.60 0.93
CA LYS A 95 -13.73 -6.18 0.74
C LYS A 95 -12.72 -5.60 1.74
N PRO A 96 -12.90 -5.87 3.03
CA PRO A 96 -12.04 -5.28 4.08
C PRO A 96 -10.56 -5.69 3.97
N SER A 97 -10.26 -6.81 3.31
CA SER A 97 -8.88 -7.22 3.00
C SER A 97 -8.15 -6.27 2.04
N ASN A 98 -8.86 -5.43 1.30
CA ASN A 98 -8.23 -4.40 0.46
C ASN A 98 -7.60 -3.25 1.29
N GLY A 99 -7.75 -3.26 2.61
CA GLY A 99 -7.04 -2.36 3.51
C GLY A 99 -5.52 -2.55 3.50
N PHE A 100 -5.04 -3.72 3.09
CA PHE A 100 -3.64 -4.03 2.84
C PHE A 100 -3.51 -4.89 1.58
N VAL A 101 -2.61 -4.50 0.68
CA VAL A 101 -2.30 -5.27 -0.54
C VAL A 101 -0.79 -5.37 -0.70
N TYR A 102 -0.31 -6.58 -0.89
CA TYR A 102 1.04 -6.89 -1.29
C TYR A 102 1.09 -7.17 -2.78
N PHE A 103 2.04 -6.58 -3.47
CA PHE A 103 2.30 -6.75 -4.89
C PHE A 103 3.67 -7.37 -5.07
N SER A 104 3.73 -8.69 -5.33
CA SER A 104 4.96 -9.36 -5.74
C SER A 104 5.30 -8.93 -7.16
N ASN A 105 6.53 -8.49 -7.37
CA ASN A 105 7.04 -8.11 -8.68
C ASN A 105 7.56 -9.35 -9.41
N GLU A 106 6.87 -9.77 -10.45
CA GLU A 106 7.28 -10.92 -11.28
C GLU A 106 8.18 -10.47 -12.47
N GLY A 107 8.79 -9.29 -12.35
CA GLY A 107 9.61 -8.69 -13.40
C GLY A 107 8.81 -7.90 -14.45
N ASN A 108 9.49 -6.97 -15.17
CA ASN A 108 8.89 -6.16 -16.24
C ASN A 108 7.60 -5.43 -15.83
N PHE A 109 7.50 -4.93 -14.62
CA PHE A 109 6.31 -4.25 -14.05
C PHE A 109 5.06 -5.13 -14.02
N HIS A 110 5.25 -6.45 -14.01
CA HIS A 110 4.17 -7.40 -13.83
C HIS A 110 4.01 -7.71 -12.34
N PHE A 111 3.11 -7.00 -11.68
CA PHE A 111 2.83 -7.14 -10.26
C PHE A 111 1.63 -8.05 -10.01
N LYS A 112 1.80 -9.02 -9.11
CA LYS A 112 0.75 -9.93 -8.68
C LYS A 112 0.19 -9.49 -7.33
N PRO A 113 -1.04 -8.95 -7.28
CA PRO A 113 -1.63 -8.51 -6.03
C PRO A 113 -2.09 -9.68 -5.16
N SER A 114 -1.83 -9.58 -3.86
CA SER A 114 -2.35 -10.49 -2.85
C SER A 114 -2.71 -9.74 -1.57
N SER A 115 -3.49 -10.35 -0.70
CA SER A 115 -3.83 -9.79 0.61
C SER A 115 -3.98 -10.92 1.63
N LEU A 116 -4.02 -10.56 2.91
CA LEU A 116 -4.08 -11.48 4.03
C LEU A 116 -5.44 -11.38 4.74
N PRO A 117 -5.99 -12.48 5.27
CA PRO A 117 -7.21 -12.44 6.07
C PRO A 117 -7.14 -11.45 7.24
N ASN A 118 -5.97 -11.36 7.90
CA ASN A 118 -5.72 -10.44 9.01
C ASN A 118 -5.73 -8.95 8.59
N ALA A 119 -5.60 -8.65 7.31
CA ALA A 119 -5.74 -7.29 6.80
C ALA A 119 -7.14 -6.71 7.05
N ALA A 120 -8.15 -7.56 7.23
CA ALA A 120 -9.51 -7.17 7.58
C ALA A 120 -9.71 -6.80 9.06
N LEU A 121 -8.68 -6.93 9.91
CA LEU A 121 -8.79 -6.68 11.35
C LEU A 121 -8.63 -5.20 11.76
N GLY A 122 -8.37 -4.31 10.82
CA GLY A 122 -8.16 -2.89 11.12
C GLY A 122 -8.40 -1.98 9.94
N LYS A 123 -8.43 -0.67 10.23
CA LYS A 123 -8.35 0.41 9.24
C LYS A 123 -6.93 0.96 9.28
N TRP A 124 -6.13 0.58 8.32
CA TRP A 124 -4.70 0.84 8.34
C TRP A 124 -4.40 2.26 7.84
N LEU A 125 -3.81 3.07 8.71
CA LEU A 125 -3.44 4.46 8.42
C LEU A 125 -1.93 4.63 8.27
N THR A 126 -1.15 3.81 9.00
CA THR A 126 0.31 3.85 8.93
C THR A 126 0.89 2.47 8.77
N MET A 127 2.07 2.41 8.18
CA MET A 127 2.79 1.17 7.88
C MET A 127 4.29 1.46 7.90
N GLU A 128 5.09 0.52 8.45
CA GLU A 128 6.54 0.53 8.34
C GLU A 128 7.05 -0.88 8.09
N ALA A 129 8.26 -0.97 7.52
CA ALA A 129 8.91 -2.24 7.23
C ALA A 129 10.30 -2.30 7.87
N GLY A 130 10.68 -3.48 8.37
CA GLY A 130 11.96 -3.75 8.99
C GLY A 130 12.06 -5.19 9.45
N ASP A 131 13.26 -5.66 9.69
CA ASP A 131 13.53 -6.97 10.27
C ASP A 131 13.32 -6.87 11.79
N PHE A 132 12.11 -7.23 12.28
CA PHE A 132 11.73 -7.06 13.68
C PHE A 132 12.14 -8.25 14.57
N ASP A 133 12.32 -9.44 14.01
CA ASP A 133 12.69 -10.63 14.74
C ASP A 133 14.14 -11.08 14.50
N HIS A 134 14.87 -10.34 13.66
CA HIS A 134 16.28 -10.56 13.31
C HIS A 134 16.55 -11.90 12.60
N ASP A 135 15.60 -12.36 11.80
CA ASP A 135 15.79 -13.53 10.94
C ASP A 135 16.37 -13.17 9.56
N GLY A 136 16.45 -11.90 9.24
CA GLY A 136 17.04 -11.33 8.04
C GLY A 136 16.02 -11.08 6.93
N ASP A 137 14.75 -11.37 7.13
CA ASP A 137 13.66 -11.05 6.21
C ASP A 137 12.99 -9.73 6.64
N ILE A 138 12.34 -9.05 5.70
CA ILE A 138 11.70 -7.76 5.99
C ILE A 138 10.24 -7.99 6.37
N ASP A 139 9.91 -7.67 7.61
CA ASP A 139 8.56 -7.69 8.16
C ASP A 139 7.81 -6.39 7.91
N ILE A 140 6.50 -6.39 8.16
CA ILE A 140 5.65 -5.21 8.05
C ILE A 140 4.87 -5.01 9.36
N VAL A 141 4.85 -3.77 9.86
CA VAL A 141 3.95 -3.37 10.94
C VAL A 141 2.90 -2.40 10.42
N LEU A 142 1.63 -2.68 10.72
CA LEU A 142 0.46 -1.89 10.36
C LEU A 142 -0.09 -1.21 11.61
N GLY A 143 -0.40 0.09 11.50
CA GLY A 143 -1.09 0.85 12.55
C GLY A 143 -2.52 1.20 12.16
N SER A 144 -3.47 0.86 13.04
CA SER A 144 -4.91 1.04 12.82
C SER A 144 -5.44 2.29 13.49
N TYR A 145 -6.39 2.96 12.82
CA TYR A 145 -7.10 4.11 13.35
C TYR A 145 -8.58 4.08 12.94
N PHE A 146 -9.45 4.38 13.88
CA PHE A 146 -10.89 4.57 13.65
C PHE A 146 -11.29 6.00 13.99
N HIS A 147 -11.97 6.70 13.09
CA HIS A 147 -12.46 8.06 13.35
C HIS A 147 -13.54 8.08 14.42
N ASN A 148 -14.32 7.02 14.51
CA ASN A 148 -15.44 6.94 15.44
C ASN A 148 -15.87 5.47 15.66
N ILE A 149 -16.74 5.29 16.65
CA ILE A 149 -17.24 3.98 17.05
C ILE A 149 -18.14 3.32 15.98
N GLU A 150 -18.76 4.11 15.09
CA GLU A 150 -19.62 3.58 14.04
C GLU A 150 -18.82 2.86 12.94
N GLU A 151 -17.64 3.38 12.61
CA GLU A 151 -16.72 2.71 11.71
C GLU A 151 -16.27 1.36 12.26
N MET A 152 -15.92 1.32 13.55
CA MET A 152 -15.55 0.08 14.22
C MET A 152 -16.71 -0.93 14.22
N ARG A 153 -17.94 -0.48 14.54
CA ARG A 153 -19.14 -1.33 14.50
C ARG A 153 -19.43 -1.86 13.10
N SER A 154 -19.23 -1.04 12.08
CA SER A 154 -19.40 -1.44 10.69
C SER A 154 -18.42 -2.55 10.32
N LEU A 155 -17.16 -2.43 10.73
CA LEU A 155 -16.15 -3.47 10.50
C LEU A 155 -16.48 -4.77 11.27
N ILE A 156 -16.94 -4.67 12.51
CA ILE A 156 -17.43 -5.83 13.30
C ILE A 156 -18.52 -6.57 12.53
N ALA A 157 -19.49 -5.85 12.01
CA ALA A 157 -20.64 -6.44 11.32
C ALA A 157 -20.23 -7.24 10.05
N VAL A 158 -19.15 -6.82 9.38
CA VAL A 158 -18.66 -7.45 8.16
C VAL A 158 -17.68 -8.59 8.45
N THR A 159 -16.78 -8.40 9.41
CA THR A 159 -15.69 -9.36 9.70
C THR A 159 -16.05 -10.36 10.78
N ASN A 160 -17.12 -10.12 11.53
CA ASN A 160 -17.52 -10.91 12.69
C ASN A 160 -16.41 -11.05 13.75
N THR A 161 -15.50 -10.06 13.83
CA THR A 161 -14.43 -10.02 14.82
C THR A 161 -14.76 -9.03 15.93
N SER A 162 -14.33 -9.31 17.14
CA SER A 162 -14.41 -8.40 18.29
C SER A 162 -13.04 -7.86 18.72
N SER A 163 -11.98 -8.27 18.00
CA SER A 163 -10.61 -7.87 18.31
C SER A 163 -10.06 -7.03 17.17
N PHE A 164 -9.69 -5.79 17.47
CA PHE A 164 -9.09 -4.84 16.54
C PHE A 164 -7.74 -4.43 17.10
N PRO A 165 -6.64 -5.01 16.59
CA PRO A 165 -5.33 -4.60 17.01
C PRO A 165 -5.05 -3.16 16.58
N GLN A 166 -4.46 -2.38 17.47
CA GLN A 166 -3.96 -1.04 17.13
C GLN A 166 -2.69 -1.14 16.31
N LEU A 167 -1.90 -2.18 16.57
CA LEU A 167 -0.74 -2.56 15.77
C LEU A 167 -0.86 -4.03 15.38
N LEU A 168 -0.59 -4.32 14.12
CA LEU A 168 -0.49 -5.68 13.59
C LEU A 168 0.90 -5.86 12.95
N VAL A 169 1.64 -6.84 13.43
CA VAL A 169 2.90 -7.26 12.80
C VAL A 169 2.61 -8.40 11.85
N LEU A 170 3.06 -8.26 10.63
CA LEU A 170 3.06 -9.29 9.60
C LEU A 170 4.50 -9.80 9.48
N THR A 171 4.77 -10.94 10.08
CA THR A 171 6.09 -11.57 10.00
C THR A 171 6.28 -12.20 8.64
N ASN A 172 7.35 -11.84 7.97
CA ASN A 172 7.78 -12.49 6.75
C ASN A 172 8.37 -13.86 7.09
N THR A 173 8.09 -14.86 6.31
CA THR A 173 8.59 -16.22 6.49
C THR A 173 9.17 -16.77 5.19
N THR A 174 9.74 -15.90 4.38
CA THR A 174 10.39 -16.29 3.12
C THR A 174 11.56 -17.22 3.43
N VAL A 175 11.52 -18.41 2.88
CA VAL A 175 12.61 -19.39 3.06
C VAL A 175 13.71 -19.07 2.05
N ARG A 176 14.91 -18.84 2.53
CA ARG A 176 16.14 -18.63 1.72
C ARG A 176 16.70 -19.94 1.19
#